data_308873be23300b5df22a087e1c498a03
#
_entry.id   308873be23300b5df22a087e1c498a03
#
_cell.length_a   1.000
_cell.length_b   1.000
_cell.length_c   1.000
_cell.angle_alpha   90.00
_cell.angle_beta   90.00
_cell.angle_gamma   90.00
#
_symmetry.space_group_name_H-M   'P 1'
#
loop_
_entity.id
_entity.type
_entity.pdbx_description
1 polymer ?
#
loop_
_entity_poly.entity_id
_entity_poly.type
_entity_poly.pdbx_seq_one_letter_code
_entity_poly.pdbx_strand_id
1 'polypeptide(L)'
;MKKSKLSTKQKTKLKNLRKWVEKEKKRLRLPISPKFSYALDSRTNKILLCFSIPYQDGFKENGKPKIRVKQKKTYLNYITLDNWKDVRVQDDYDRIQNEYDISVSQIYLDESSLIYWINKYLTPHRKGTRVLSPASIKTDEFFLMEFHKWLEQNRPKYKNIWSWTERGEIVMEEYLQYKQKHGGSRHRPWNDTTIKNGYTRIKSLFNWISYKDKNYPSNVIGKMDIPNPKPQTFTFTSREMDKVKSFMREYEEDKSWSWFIPILRVLLTTGCRISEAVGMRIDDLDFDERRWNILGKGKKQRTLRFLKGDSSADKCWNEIIKHIKDDNGKVMDKEYVFHFKIWRKPNQNGRGGGWKELIQKHYNTSGFQHKFKDMVKMLKLNPKLTPHACRRYFITHMLLKTNGNIPLVSQIVGHESWEMVHHYTKSMIKEDTVMTLDIS
;
A
#
# COMPACT_ATOMS: atom_id res chain seq x y z
N MET A 1 2.41 -5.18 50.50
CA MET A 1 1.22 -4.33 50.19
C MET A 1 0.27 -5.11 49.30
N LYS A 2 -0.97 -5.43 49.77
CA LYS A 2 -1.99 -6.16 48.99
C LYS A 2 -2.42 -5.32 47.77
N LYS A 3 -2.27 -5.85 46.56
CA LYS A 3 -2.83 -5.25 45.34
C LYS A 3 -4.37 -5.20 45.49
N SER A 4 -4.98 -4.03 45.50
CA SER A 4 -6.45 -3.90 45.50
C SER A 4 -7.01 -4.54 44.21
N LYS A 5 -7.95 -5.46 44.36
CA LYS A 5 -8.58 -6.14 43.22
C LYS A 5 -9.59 -5.17 42.57
N LEU A 6 -9.55 -5.08 41.24
CA LEU A 6 -10.55 -4.31 40.48
C LEU A 6 -11.96 -4.85 40.69
N SER A 7 -12.94 -3.96 40.83
CA SER A 7 -14.33 -4.34 40.87
C SER A 7 -14.81 -4.93 39.53
N THR A 8 -15.88 -5.69 39.53
CA THR A 8 -16.46 -6.28 38.32
C THR A 8 -16.81 -5.20 37.28
N LYS A 9 -17.39 -4.07 37.72
CA LYS A 9 -17.69 -2.93 36.85
C LYS A 9 -16.47 -2.31 36.22
N GLN A 10 -15.36 -2.14 36.99
CA GLN A 10 -14.07 -1.65 36.47
C GLN A 10 -13.43 -2.60 35.46
N LYS A 11 -13.49 -3.91 35.72
CA LYS A 11 -12.99 -4.94 34.79
C LYS A 11 -13.74 -4.89 33.44
N THR A 12 -15.08 -4.75 33.48
CA THR A 12 -15.89 -4.67 32.28
C THR A 12 -15.59 -3.41 31.46
N LYS A 13 -15.50 -2.24 32.10
CA LYS A 13 -15.14 -0.99 31.43
C LYS A 13 -13.74 -1.05 30.80
N LEU A 14 -12.75 -1.59 31.53
CA LEU A 14 -11.40 -1.76 31.01
C LEU A 14 -11.33 -2.74 29.83
N LYS A 15 -12.13 -3.82 29.86
CA LYS A 15 -12.28 -4.74 28.73
C LYS A 15 -12.86 -4.06 27.50
N ASN A 16 -13.85 -3.21 27.68
CA ASN A 16 -14.48 -2.44 26.59
C ASN A 16 -13.49 -1.40 26.02
N LEU A 17 -12.78 -0.67 26.85
CA LEU A 17 -11.70 0.23 26.43
C LEU A 17 -10.68 -0.50 25.57
N ARG A 18 -10.14 -1.64 26.01
CA ARG A 18 -9.15 -2.41 25.26
C ARG A 18 -9.67 -2.89 23.91
N LYS A 19 -10.91 -3.35 23.85
CA LYS A 19 -11.55 -3.74 22.56
C LYS A 19 -11.68 -2.55 21.60
N TRP A 20 -12.08 -1.40 22.13
CA TRP A 20 -12.23 -0.20 21.33
C TRP A 20 -10.86 0.29 20.81
N VAL A 21 -9.83 0.32 21.67
CA VAL A 21 -8.46 0.70 21.29
C VAL A 21 -7.92 -0.20 20.17
N GLU A 22 -8.10 -1.52 20.27
CA GLU A 22 -7.66 -2.43 19.20
C GLU A 22 -8.42 -2.17 17.88
N LYS A 23 -9.67 -1.75 17.96
CA LYS A 23 -10.44 -1.31 16.78
C LYS A 23 -9.86 -0.02 16.19
N GLU A 24 -9.56 0.98 17.05
CA GLU A 24 -8.96 2.26 16.65
C GLU A 24 -7.55 2.09 16.06
N LYS A 25 -6.69 1.28 16.67
CA LYS A 25 -5.37 0.96 16.09
C LYS A 25 -5.49 0.42 14.67
N LYS A 26 -6.47 -0.44 14.40
CA LYS A 26 -6.75 -0.96 13.06
C LYS A 26 -7.30 0.11 12.12
N ARG A 27 -8.19 0.98 12.61
CA ARG A 27 -8.74 2.10 11.85
C ARG A 27 -7.65 3.08 11.42
N LEU A 28 -6.79 3.44 12.36
CA LEU A 28 -5.67 4.36 12.16
C LEU A 28 -4.48 3.71 11.43
N ARG A 29 -4.53 2.39 11.19
CA ARG A 29 -3.44 1.60 10.56
C ARG A 29 -2.11 1.76 11.26
N LEU A 30 -2.13 1.82 12.59
CA LEU A 30 -0.92 1.96 13.37
C LEU A 30 -0.02 0.73 13.21
N PRO A 31 1.32 0.92 13.16
CA PRO A 31 2.28 -0.17 13.14
C PRO A 31 2.12 -1.09 14.36
N ILE A 32 2.57 -2.34 14.22
CA ILE A 32 2.52 -3.35 15.30
C ILE A 32 3.50 -2.99 16.44
N SER A 33 4.55 -2.26 16.10
CA SER A 33 5.57 -1.81 17.07
C SER A 33 5.69 -0.28 17.04
N PRO A 34 5.91 0.38 18.17
CA PRO A 34 5.99 -0.20 19.53
C PRO A 34 4.64 -0.69 20.06
N LYS A 35 4.65 -1.82 20.77
CA LYS A 35 3.42 -2.36 21.39
C LYS A 35 3.01 -1.53 22.60
N PHE A 36 1.74 -1.19 22.68
CA PHE A 36 1.17 -0.48 23.81
C PHE A 36 -0.22 -0.99 24.17
N SER A 37 -0.61 -0.76 25.41
CA SER A 37 -1.91 -1.13 25.95
C SER A 37 -2.33 -0.17 27.06
N TYR A 38 -3.58 -0.23 27.46
CA TYR A 38 -4.12 0.56 28.56
C TYR A 38 -4.40 -0.32 29.77
N ALA A 39 -4.03 0.18 30.95
CA ALA A 39 -4.29 -0.44 32.24
C ALA A 39 -5.03 0.56 33.15
N LEU A 40 -5.59 0.07 34.25
CA LEU A 40 -6.22 0.89 35.28
C LEU A 40 -5.38 0.81 36.56
N ASP A 41 -5.08 1.96 37.12
CA ASP A 41 -4.62 2.04 38.50
C ASP A 41 -5.86 1.99 39.41
N SER A 42 -5.99 0.87 40.10
CA SER A 42 -7.13 0.62 40.98
C SER A 42 -7.25 1.56 42.20
N ARG A 43 -6.15 2.27 42.54
CA ARG A 43 -6.13 3.21 43.68
C ARG A 43 -6.60 4.58 43.27
N THR A 44 -6.21 5.06 42.13
CA THR A 44 -6.49 6.42 41.65
C THR A 44 -7.63 6.46 40.63
N ASN A 45 -8.11 5.31 40.15
CA ASN A 45 -9.07 5.16 39.05
C ASN A 45 -8.63 5.84 37.73
N LYS A 46 -7.32 6.11 37.62
CA LYS A 46 -6.72 6.71 36.41
C LYS A 46 -6.30 5.65 35.41
N ILE A 47 -6.40 5.97 34.12
CA ILE A 47 -5.91 5.11 33.06
C ILE A 47 -4.41 5.30 32.90
N LEU A 48 -3.71 4.18 32.76
CA LEU A 48 -2.29 4.09 32.52
C LEU A 48 -2.04 3.68 31.07
N LEU A 49 -1.23 4.41 30.35
CA LEU A 49 -0.64 4.00 29.09
C LEU A 49 0.58 3.13 29.41
N CYS A 50 0.54 1.88 28.99
CA CYS A 50 1.60 0.89 29.21
C CYS A 50 2.25 0.55 27.88
N PHE A 51 3.54 0.71 27.74
CA PHE A 51 4.32 0.39 26.56
C PHE A 51 5.70 -0.13 26.90
N SER A 52 6.38 -0.68 25.92
CA SER A 52 7.69 -1.29 26.10
C SER A 52 8.72 -0.55 25.27
N ILE A 53 9.81 -0.14 25.88
CA ILE A 53 10.94 0.48 25.23
C ILE A 53 12.19 -0.39 25.36
N PRO A 54 12.99 -0.55 24.30
CA PRO A 54 14.25 -1.24 24.38
C PRO A 54 15.28 -0.37 25.10
N TYR A 55 16.19 -0.99 25.83
CA TYR A 55 17.36 -0.33 26.40
C TYR A 55 18.55 -1.26 26.39
N GLN A 56 19.76 -0.70 26.39
CA GLN A 56 20.98 -1.45 26.47
C GLN A 56 21.30 -1.79 27.91
N ASP A 57 21.53 -3.08 28.19
CA ASP A 57 21.95 -3.62 29.50
C ASP A 57 23.36 -4.24 29.37
N GLY A 58 24.34 -3.39 29.07
CA GLY A 58 25.72 -3.82 28.84
C GLY A 58 25.93 -4.52 27.48
N PHE A 59 27.01 -5.32 27.44
CA PHE A 59 27.40 -6.07 26.26
C PHE A 59 27.40 -7.58 26.57
N LYS A 60 27.17 -8.38 25.54
CA LYS A 60 27.36 -9.83 25.58
C LYS A 60 28.85 -10.15 25.47
N GLU A 61 29.27 -11.36 25.85
CA GLU A 61 30.64 -11.84 25.71
C GLU A 61 31.23 -11.70 24.29
N ASN A 62 30.36 -11.70 23.26
CA ASN A 62 30.75 -11.51 21.88
C ASN A 62 30.80 -10.04 21.43
N GLY A 63 30.83 -9.08 22.36
CA GLY A 63 30.89 -7.64 22.09
C GLY A 63 29.61 -7.00 21.59
N LYS A 64 28.51 -7.77 21.39
CA LYS A 64 27.22 -7.21 20.95
C LYS A 64 26.44 -6.58 22.09
N PRO A 65 25.74 -5.48 21.89
CA PRO A 65 24.89 -4.89 22.91
C PRO A 65 23.84 -5.89 23.40
N LYS A 66 23.71 -5.98 24.70
CA LYS A 66 22.69 -6.79 25.38
C LYS A 66 21.43 -5.92 25.50
N ILE A 67 20.47 -6.13 24.60
CA ILE A 67 19.24 -5.36 24.57
C ILE A 67 18.20 -6.05 25.45
N ARG A 68 17.63 -5.31 26.39
CA ARG A 68 16.45 -5.69 27.16
C ARG A 68 15.31 -4.75 26.90
N VAL A 69 14.12 -5.16 27.31
CA VAL A 69 12.90 -4.38 27.16
C VAL A 69 12.40 -3.97 28.55
N LYS A 70 12.26 -2.66 28.76
CA LYS A 70 11.69 -2.09 29.98
C LYS A 70 10.24 -1.69 29.74
N GLN A 71 9.36 -2.14 30.62
CA GLN A 71 7.98 -1.66 30.61
C GLN A 71 7.89 -0.27 31.24
N LYS A 72 7.32 0.67 30.52
CA LYS A 72 7.01 2.02 30.99
C LYS A 72 5.52 2.19 31.18
N LYS A 73 5.13 2.93 32.19
CA LYS A 73 3.73 3.24 32.51
C LYS A 73 3.62 4.74 32.75
N THR A 74 2.70 5.37 32.05
CA THR A 74 2.45 6.81 32.17
C THR A 74 0.97 7.05 32.46
N TYR A 75 0.67 7.90 33.43
CA TYR A 75 -0.70 8.30 33.69
C TYR A 75 -1.24 9.20 32.57
N LEU A 76 -2.44 8.89 32.12
CA LEU A 76 -3.18 9.77 31.22
C LEU A 76 -4.04 10.71 32.07
N ASN A 77 -3.54 11.92 32.33
CA ASN A 77 -4.18 12.86 33.24
C ASN A 77 -5.47 13.48 32.65
N TYR A 78 -5.67 13.36 31.33
CA TYR A 78 -6.84 13.90 30.63
C TYR A 78 -8.04 12.95 30.60
N ILE A 79 -7.90 11.72 31.10
CA ILE A 79 -8.91 10.67 30.96
C ILE A 79 -9.07 9.83 32.23
N THR A 80 -10.29 9.43 32.51
CA THR A 80 -10.66 8.48 33.57
C THR A 80 -11.38 7.28 32.96
N LEU A 81 -11.66 6.27 33.78
CA LEU A 81 -12.40 5.10 33.31
C LEU A 81 -13.86 5.42 32.94
N ASP A 82 -14.40 6.56 33.38
CA ASP A 82 -15.77 6.96 33.08
C ASP A 82 -15.90 7.59 31.70
N ASN A 83 -14.89 8.35 31.26
CA ASN A 83 -14.82 8.95 29.93
C ASN A 83 -13.80 8.25 29.01
N TRP A 84 -13.64 6.94 29.13
CA TRP A 84 -12.65 6.16 28.39
C TRP A 84 -12.76 6.25 26.85
N LYS A 85 -13.89 6.68 26.30
CA LYS A 85 -14.08 6.88 24.86
C LYS A 85 -13.29 8.08 24.29
N ASP A 86 -12.84 8.98 25.17
CA ASP A 86 -12.07 10.17 24.80
C ASP A 86 -10.55 9.90 24.69
N VAL A 87 -10.14 8.62 24.75
CA VAL A 87 -8.73 8.21 24.54
C VAL A 87 -8.27 8.60 23.14
N ARG A 88 -7.17 9.35 23.09
CA ARG A 88 -6.53 9.81 21.86
C ARG A 88 -5.47 8.82 21.41
N VAL A 89 -5.89 7.75 20.74
CA VAL A 89 -5.00 6.62 20.39
C VAL A 89 -3.86 7.05 19.48
N GLN A 90 -4.08 7.99 18.56
CA GLN A 90 -3.03 8.49 17.67
C GLN A 90 -1.99 9.32 18.46
N ASP A 91 -2.43 10.26 19.28
CA ASP A 91 -1.53 11.11 20.07
C ASP A 91 -0.70 10.26 21.05
N ASP A 92 -1.33 9.27 21.67
CA ASP A 92 -0.65 8.32 22.55
C ASP A 92 0.39 7.48 21.79
N TYR A 93 0.06 7.05 20.57
CA TYR A 93 1.00 6.33 19.71
C TYR A 93 2.20 7.20 19.32
N ASP A 94 1.95 8.44 18.87
CA ASP A 94 3.01 9.37 18.44
C ASP A 94 3.96 9.70 19.60
N ARG A 95 3.42 9.87 20.80
CA ARG A 95 4.21 10.04 22.01
C ARG A 95 5.07 8.82 22.32
N ILE A 96 4.50 7.60 22.22
CA ILE A 96 5.22 6.36 22.45
C ILE A 96 6.30 6.16 21.40
N GLN A 97 6.00 6.47 20.14
CA GLN A 97 6.94 6.38 19.03
C GLN A 97 8.15 7.27 19.26
N ASN A 98 7.93 8.51 19.69
CA ASN A 98 9.03 9.42 20.05
C ASN A 98 9.90 8.88 21.19
N GLU A 99 9.28 8.35 22.27
CA GLU A 99 10.03 7.77 23.38
C GLU A 99 10.77 6.48 22.98
N TYR A 100 10.18 5.68 22.10
CA TYR A 100 10.80 4.49 21.55
C TYR A 100 12.01 4.84 20.68
N ASP A 101 11.88 5.84 19.81
CA ASP A 101 12.95 6.29 18.90
C ASP A 101 14.13 6.89 19.69
N ILE A 102 13.84 7.68 20.75
CA ILE A 102 14.86 8.16 21.69
C ILE A 102 15.59 6.98 22.37
N SER A 103 14.84 5.97 22.85
CA SER A 103 15.43 4.81 23.49
C SER A 103 16.28 3.97 22.53
N VAL A 104 15.81 3.79 21.31
CA VAL A 104 16.56 3.08 20.25
C VAL A 104 17.83 3.86 19.87
N SER A 105 17.78 5.19 19.82
CA SER A 105 18.95 6.01 19.54
C SER A 105 20.01 5.97 20.67
N GLN A 106 19.59 5.67 21.88
CA GLN A 106 20.48 5.48 23.05
C GLN A 106 21.10 4.08 23.12
N ILE A 107 20.56 3.11 22.37
CA ILE A 107 21.20 1.80 22.23
C ILE A 107 22.40 2.02 21.32
N TYR A 108 23.59 1.74 21.86
CA TYR A 108 24.82 1.75 21.08
C TYR A 108 24.77 0.62 20.07
N LEU A 109 24.09 0.88 18.96
CA LEU A 109 24.19 0.06 17.77
C LEU A 109 25.51 0.44 17.12
N ASP A 110 26.35 -0.53 16.90
CA ASP A 110 27.59 -0.37 16.17
C ASP A 110 27.32 0.30 14.81
N GLU A 111 27.74 1.55 14.64
CA GLU A 111 27.56 2.32 13.40
C GLU A 111 28.30 1.69 12.21
N SER A 112 29.22 0.75 12.47
CA SER A 112 29.80 -0.08 11.43
C SER A 112 28.82 -1.14 10.91
N SER A 113 27.73 -1.41 11.62
CA SER A 113 26.77 -2.47 11.27
C SER A 113 25.79 -2.03 10.19
N LEU A 114 25.65 -2.81 9.12
CA LEU A 114 24.69 -2.57 8.04
C LEU A 114 23.25 -2.51 8.55
N ILE A 115 22.87 -3.34 9.53
CA ILE A 115 21.50 -3.33 10.08
C ILE A 115 21.15 -2.02 10.80
N TYR A 116 22.13 -1.36 11.42
CA TYR A 116 21.94 -0.03 11.98
C TYR A 116 21.52 0.97 10.89
N TRP A 117 22.21 0.96 9.77
CA TRP A 117 21.92 1.85 8.65
C TRP A 117 20.62 1.49 7.93
N ILE A 118 20.29 0.20 7.81
CA ILE A 118 19.00 -0.24 7.28
C ILE A 118 17.86 0.32 8.14
N ASN A 119 17.93 0.18 9.45
CA ASN A 119 16.89 0.68 10.37
C ASN A 119 16.73 2.21 10.26
N LYS A 120 17.82 2.95 10.22
CA LYS A 120 17.79 4.40 10.00
C LYS A 120 17.21 4.76 8.61
N TYR A 121 17.53 3.98 7.58
CA TYR A 121 17.06 4.22 6.23
C TYR A 121 15.55 3.97 6.08
N LEU A 122 14.98 3.04 6.83
CA LEU A 122 13.56 2.69 6.77
C LEU A 122 12.65 3.69 7.49
N THR A 123 13.17 4.84 7.92
CA THR A 123 12.36 5.89 8.54
C THR A 123 11.56 6.68 7.49
N PRO A 124 10.35 7.18 7.86
CA PRO A 124 9.54 7.98 6.93
C PRO A 124 10.22 9.25 6.44
N HIS A 125 11.06 9.87 7.27
CA HIS A 125 11.71 11.17 7.02
C HIS A 125 13.14 11.09 6.50
N ARG A 126 13.59 9.94 6.03
CA ARG A 126 14.99 9.78 5.54
C ARG A 126 15.38 10.74 4.41
N LYS A 127 14.41 11.29 3.67
CA LYS A 127 14.59 12.28 2.60
C LYS A 127 14.29 13.72 3.06
N GLY A 128 14.53 14.03 4.33
CA GLY A 128 14.28 15.35 4.90
C GLY A 128 12.79 15.63 5.09
N THR A 129 12.29 16.73 4.54
CA THR A 129 10.88 17.15 4.69
C THR A 129 9.88 16.26 3.92
N ARG A 130 10.35 15.51 2.91
CA ARG A 130 9.49 14.62 2.13
C ARG A 130 9.23 13.32 2.88
N VAL A 131 8.01 13.12 3.32
CA VAL A 131 7.55 11.87 3.95
C VAL A 131 7.37 10.78 2.89
N LEU A 132 7.97 9.62 3.12
CA LEU A 132 7.81 8.45 2.25
C LEU A 132 6.50 7.72 2.57
N SER A 133 5.85 7.19 1.53
CA SER A 133 4.65 6.38 1.75
C SER A 133 4.97 5.07 2.49
N PRO A 134 4.07 4.58 3.36
CA PRO A 134 4.26 3.28 4.02
C PRO A 134 4.52 2.12 3.04
N ALA A 135 3.89 2.15 1.86
CA ALA A 135 4.10 1.14 0.83
C ALA A 135 5.53 1.17 0.25
N SER A 136 6.12 2.38 0.10
CA SER A 136 7.51 2.52 -0.34
C SER A 136 8.49 1.99 0.70
N ILE A 137 8.27 2.33 1.97
CA ILE A 137 9.10 1.83 3.10
C ILE A 137 9.02 0.31 3.17
N LYS A 138 7.83 -0.27 3.09
CA LYS A 138 7.63 -1.73 3.12
C LYS A 138 8.34 -2.44 1.94
N THR A 139 8.38 -1.81 0.78
CA THR A 139 9.10 -2.35 -0.38
C THR A 139 10.62 -2.31 -0.15
N ASP A 140 11.14 -1.20 0.37
CA ASP A 140 12.56 -1.09 0.71
C ASP A 140 12.94 -2.09 1.80
N GLU A 141 12.12 -2.20 2.86
CA GLU A 141 12.28 -3.16 3.95
C GLU A 141 12.42 -4.60 3.41
N PHE A 142 11.53 -5.00 2.52
CA PHE A 142 11.58 -6.33 1.92
C PHE A 142 12.94 -6.61 1.26
N PHE A 143 13.41 -5.72 0.38
CA PHE A 143 14.67 -5.96 -0.33
C PHE A 143 15.89 -5.87 0.58
N LEU A 144 15.91 -4.93 1.52
CA LEU A 144 17.04 -4.71 2.41
C LEU A 144 17.16 -5.81 3.47
N MET A 145 16.04 -6.32 3.99
CA MET A 145 16.06 -7.43 4.94
C MET A 145 16.40 -8.76 4.27
N GLU A 146 15.93 -9.02 3.04
CA GLU A 146 16.35 -10.18 2.24
C GLU A 146 17.85 -10.16 1.96
N PHE A 147 18.40 -8.98 1.69
CA PHE A 147 19.82 -8.78 1.47
C PHE A 147 20.63 -9.03 2.77
N HIS A 148 20.23 -8.42 3.87
CA HIS A 148 20.89 -8.61 5.17
C HIS A 148 20.88 -10.09 5.60
N LYS A 149 19.75 -10.78 5.44
CA LYS A 149 19.62 -12.21 5.76
C LYS A 149 20.58 -13.05 4.90
N TRP A 150 20.71 -12.75 3.63
CA TRP A 150 21.66 -13.46 2.77
C TRP A 150 23.11 -13.23 3.20
N LEU A 151 23.48 -12.00 3.59
CA LEU A 151 24.81 -11.70 4.12
C LEU A 151 25.09 -12.47 5.42
N GLU A 152 24.12 -12.60 6.31
CA GLU A 152 24.29 -13.39 7.54
C GLU A 152 24.67 -14.84 7.26
N GLN A 153 24.09 -15.42 6.21
CA GLN A 153 24.28 -16.82 5.85
C GLN A 153 25.53 -17.07 4.99
N ASN A 154 25.86 -16.16 4.08
CA ASN A 154 26.83 -16.41 3.02
C ASN A 154 28.08 -15.53 3.12
N ARG A 155 27.96 -14.31 3.64
CA ARG A 155 29.03 -13.31 3.68
C ARG A 155 29.00 -12.49 4.98
N PRO A 156 29.15 -13.11 6.18
CA PRO A 156 28.98 -12.42 7.48
C PRO A 156 29.88 -11.20 7.69
N LYS A 157 31.09 -11.19 7.11
CA LYS A 157 32.02 -10.04 7.14
C LYS A 157 31.35 -8.76 6.61
N TYR A 158 30.53 -8.87 5.57
CA TYR A 158 29.90 -7.74 4.90
C TYR A 158 28.64 -7.19 5.61
N LYS A 159 28.33 -7.70 6.80
CA LYS A 159 27.41 -7.01 7.75
C LYS A 159 28.03 -5.74 8.32
N ASN A 160 29.36 -5.62 8.26
CA ASN A 160 30.08 -4.39 8.52
C ASN A 160 30.14 -3.56 7.24
N ILE A 161 29.67 -2.29 7.29
CA ILE A 161 29.62 -1.42 6.11
C ILE A 161 31.01 -1.13 5.51
N TRP A 162 32.05 -1.05 6.35
CA TRP A 162 33.42 -0.76 5.88
C TRP A 162 34.02 -1.90 5.06
N SER A 163 33.54 -3.14 5.22
CA SER A 163 33.96 -4.26 4.39
C SER A 163 33.57 -4.10 2.92
N TRP A 164 32.56 -3.27 2.61
CA TRP A 164 32.10 -2.99 1.24
C TRP A 164 33.06 -2.13 0.44
N THR A 165 33.97 -1.42 1.11
CA THR A 165 34.97 -0.57 0.42
C THR A 165 36.03 -1.38 -0.31
N GLU A 166 36.20 -2.64 0.04
CA GLU A 166 37.23 -3.51 -0.55
C GLU A 166 36.73 -4.23 -1.83
N ARG A 167 35.58 -4.91 -1.73
CA ARG A 167 35.04 -5.76 -2.81
C ARG A 167 33.52 -5.75 -2.87
N GLY A 168 32.89 -4.61 -2.62
CA GLY A 168 31.45 -4.49 -2.57
C GLY A 168 30.74 -4.90 -3.86
N GLU A 169 31.35 -4.62 -4.99
CA GLU A 169 30.81 -4.99 -6.33
C GLU A 169 30.69 -6.50 -6.47
N ILE A 170 31.75 -7.25 -6.13
CA ILE A 170 31.77 -8.71 -6.25
C ILE A 170 30.69 -9.34 -5.36
N VAL A 171 30.57 -8.90 -4.11
CA VAL A 171 29.57 -9.42 -3.19
C VAL A 171 28.15 -9.11 -3.63
N MET A 172 27.94 -7.93 -4.23
CA MET A 172 26.65 -7.56 -4.77
C MET A 172 26.29 -8.42 -5.99
N GLU A 173 27.25 -8.71 -6.86
CA GLU A 173 27.08 -9.59 -8.02
C GLU A 173 26.70 -11.01 -7.56
N GLU A 174 27.45 -11.59 -6.61
CA GLU A 174 27.16 -12.89 -6.02
C GLU A 174 25.74 -12.94 -5.42
N TYR A 175 25.31 -11.88 -4.72
CA TYR A 175 23.96 -11.79 -4.18
C TYR A 175 22.90 -11.81 -5.27
N LEU A 176 23.07 -11.02 -6.33
CA LEU A 176 22.10 -10.95 -7.41
C LEU A 176 22.01 -12.26 -8.20
N GLN A 177 23.15 -12.90 -8.49
CA GLN A 177 23.22 -14.23 -9.11
C GLN A 177 22.53 -15.30 -8.23
N TYR A 178 22.79 -15.26 -6.91
CA TYR A 178 22.11 -16.15 -5.97
C TYR A 178 20.59 -15.96 -6.03
N LYS A 179 20.10 -14.71 -6.02
CA LYS A 179 18.66 -14.42 -6.06
C LYS A 179 18.03 -14.77 -7.40
N GLN A 180 18.75 -14.62 -8.49
CA GLN A 180 18.32 -15.04 -9.82
C GLN A 180 18.16 -16.56 -9.91
N LYS A 181 19.01 -17.32 -9.23
CA LYS A 181 18.98 -18.79 -9.23
C LYS A 181 18.02 -19.35 -8.17
N HIS A 182 18.05 -18.83 -6.96
CA HIS A 182 17.38 -19.41 -5.79
C HIS A 182 16.18 -18.59 -5.29
N GLY A 183 16.07 -17.31 -5.70
CA GLY A 183 15.01 -16.42 -5.29
C GLY A 183 15.14 -15.89 -3.86
N GLY A 184 14.04 -15.35 -3.35
CA GLY A 184 13.93 -14.84 -2.00
C GLY A 184 13.25 -15.83 -1.05
N SER A 185 12.67 -15.32 0.02
CA SER A 185 11.96 -16.08 1.07
C SER A 185 10.85 -17.00 0.55
N ARG A 186 10.34 -16.76 -0.66
CA ARG A 186 9.33 -17.60 -1.32
C ARG A 186 9.93 -18.69 -2.23
N HIS A 187 11.23 -18.88 -2.23
CA HIS A 187 11.96 -19.87 -3.05
C HIS A 187 11.64 -19.82 -4.55
N ARG A 188 11.29 -18.63 -5.07
CA ARG A 188 11.07 -18.40 -6.50
C ARG A 188 12.20 -17.54 -7.04
N PRO A 189 12.87 -17.97 -8.11
CA PRO A 189 13.89 -17.18 -8.80
C PRO A 189 13.40 -15.75 -9.07
N TRP A 190 14.28 -14.77 -8.85
CA TRP A 190 13.97 -13.40 -9.18
C TRP A 190 14.09 -13.17 -10.68
N ASN A 191 13.06 -12.62 -11.29
CA ASN A 191 13.13 -12.16 -12.67
C ASN A 191 13.92 -10.83 -12.77
N ASP A 192 14.29 -10.46 -13.99
CA ASP A 192 15.11 -9.27 -14.26
C ASP A 192 14.55 -7.98 -13.63
N THR A 193 13.24 -7.78 -13.67
CA THR A 193 12.60 -6.61 -13.02
C THR A 193 12.82 -6.62 -11.51
N THR A 194 12.71 -7.78 -10.87
CA THR A 194 12.92 -7.92 -9.43
C THR A 194 14.39 -7.74 -9.06
N ILE A 195 15.31 -8.29 -9.88
CA ILE A 195 16.76 -8.09 -9.75
C ILE A 195 17.09 -6.60 -9.82
N LYS A 196 16.62 -5.91 -10.87
CA LYS A 196 16.80 -4.45 -11.02
C LYS A 196 16.27 -3.67 -9.80
N ASN A 197 15.09 -4.01 -9.31
CA ASN A 197 14.51 -3.37 -8.14
C ASN A 197 15.35 -3.62 -6.88
N GLY A 198 15.79 -4.84 -6.64
CA GLY A 198 16.64 -5.20 -5.52
C GLY A 198 17.96 -4.41 -5.53
N TYR A 199 18.66 -4.44 -6.67
CA TYR A 199 19.88 -3.66 -6.87
C TYR A 199 19.68 -2.18 -6.60
N THR A 200 18.65 -1.59 -7.20
CA THR A 200 18.36 -0.15 -7.06
C THR A 200 18.09 0.24 -5.59
N ARG A 201 17.39 -0.61 -4.84
CA ARG A 201 17.10 -0.34 -3.42
C ARG A 201 18.33 -0.43 -2.54
N ILE A 202 19.16 -1.46 -2.75
CA ILE A 202 20.40 -1.64 -2.01
C ILE A 202 21.39 -0.51 -2.35
N LYS A 203 21.56 -0.19 -3.64
CA LYS A 203 22.40 0.93 -4.06
C LYS A 203 21.96 2.26 -3.47
N SER A 204 20.63 2.48 -3.40
CA SER A 204 20.08 3.68 -2.75
C SER A 204 20.38 3.76 -1.27
N LEU A 205 20.45 2.63 -0.55
CA LEU A 205 20.88 2.59 0.84
C LEU A 205 22.33 3.02 0.98
N PHE A 206 23.27 2.42 0.22
CA PHE A 206 24.69 2.76 0.31
C PHE A 206 24.98 4.22 -0.11
N ASN A 207 24.31 4.72 -1.14
CA ASN A 207 24.41 6.14 -1.51
C ASN A 207 23.90 7.06 -0.39
N TRP A 208 22.86 6.63 0.33
CA TRP A 208 22.33 7.38 1.46
C TRP A 208 23.27 7.32 2.68
N ILE A 209 23.95 6.18 2.93
CA ILE A 209 24.97 6.06 3.96
C ILE A 209 26.10 7.05 3.67
N SER A 210 26.64 7.05 2.46
CA SER A 210 27.69 7.98 2.03
C SER A 210 27.27 9.45 2.12
N TYR A 211 25.99 9.76 1.91
CA TYR A 211 25.46 11.11 2.11
C TYR A 211 25.41 11.49 3.60
N LYS A 212 25.11 10.55 4.49
CA LYS A 212 24.98 10.79 5.93
C LYS A 212 26.30 10.76 6.67
N ASP A 213 27.18 9.84 6.30
CA ASP A 213 28.53 9.71 6.84
C ASP A 213 29.54 10.17 5.79
N LYS A 214 30.14 11.35 6.02
CA LYS A 214 31.12 11.95 5.10
C LYS A 214 32.41 11.16 4.97
N ASN A 215 32.72 10.29 5.94
CA ASN A 215 33.89 9.44 5.92
C ASN A 215 33.65 8.15 5.11
N TYR A 216 32.38 7.81 4.86
CA TYR A 216 32.04 6.62 4.10
C TYR A 216 32.14 6.89 2.60
N PRO A 217 32.91 6.09 1.84
CA PRO A 217 33.12 6.34 0.41
C PRO A 217 31.84 6.21 -0.40
N SER A 218 31.74 6.97 -1.47
CA SER A 218 30.65 6.85 -2.42
C SER A 218 30.86 5.65 -3.35
N ASN A 219 29.76 5.11 -3.88
CA ASN A 219 29.76 4.11 -4.94
C ASN A 219 30.46 2.77 -4.61
N VAL A 220 30.41 2.34 -3.35
CA VAL A 220 31.03 1.07 -2.89
C VAL A 220 30.50 -0.19 -3.61
N ILE A 221 29.33 -0.12 -4.24
CA ILE A 221 28.74 -1.20 -5.05
C ILE A 221 29.18 -1.11 -6.52
N GLY A 222 29.72 0.05 -6.92
CA GLY A 222 30.15 0.26 -8.31
C GLY A 222 28.99 0.44 -9.31
N LYS A 223 29.36 0.36 -10.59
CA LYS A 223 28.42 0.35 -11.71
C LYS A 223 28.35 -1.07 -12.27
N MET A 224 27.24 -1.72 -12.08
CA MET A 224 27.00 -3.08 -12.57
C MET A 224 26.12 -3.04 -13.81
N ASP A 225 26.34 -4.00 -14.71
CA ASP A 225 25.42 -4.25 -15.82
C ASP A 225 24.20 -5.01 -15.30
N ILE A 226 23.11 -4.27 -15.06
CA ILE A 226 21.87 -4.79 -14.53
C ILE A 226 20.86 -4.91 -15.65
N PRO A 227 20.17 -6.06 -15.77
CA PRO A 227 19.12 -6.25 -16.75
C PRO A 227 18.12 -5.09 -16.71
N ASN A 228 17.83 -4.53 -17.87
CA ASN A 228 16.85 -3.46 -18.03
C ASN A 228 15.67 -3.96 -18.88
N PRO A 229 14.82 -4.84 -18.33
CA PRO A 229 13.73 -5.40 -19.09
C PRO A 229 12.75 -4.31 -19.50
N LYS A 230 12.42 -4.26 -20.76
CA LYS A 230 11.34 -3.40 -21.26
C LYS A 230 10.02 -3.91 -20.68
N PRO A 231 9.23 -3.08 -20.02
CA PRO A 231 7.95 -3.51 -19.50
C PRO A 231 7.05 -3.96 -20.65
N GLN A 232 6.66 -5.24 -20.64
CA GLN A 232 5.63 -5.73 -21.54
C GLN A 232 4.28 -5.18 -21.07
N THR A 233 3.66 -4.40 -21.93
CA THR A 233 2.37 -3.78 -21.63
C THR A 233 1.29 -4.45 -22.48
N PHE A 234 0.25 -4.97 -21.81
CA PHE A 234 -0.89 -5.59 -22.47
C PHE A 234 -2.12 -4.72 -22.27
N THR A 235 -2.87 -4.51 -23.33
CA THR A 235 -4.19 -3.87 -23.32
C THR A 235 -5.22 -4.82 -23.92
N PHE A 236 -6.49 -4.51 -23.78
CA PHE A 236 -7.55 -5.29 -24.43
C PHE A 236 -7.54 -5.04 -25.94
N THR A 237 -7.66 -6.12 -26.71
CA THR A 237 -8.07 -6.04 -28.13
C THR A 237 -9.56 -5.70 -28.22
N SER A 238 -10.04 -5.26 -29.39
CA SER A 238 -11.46 -4.98 -29.60
C SER A 238 -12.33 -6.20 -29.30
N ARG A 239 -11.94 -7.38 -29.76
CA ARG A 239 -12.66 -8.66 -29.50
C ARG A 239 -12.70 -9.01 -28.01
N GLU A 240 -11.60 -8.79 -27.27
CA GLU A 240 -11.56 -9.01 -25.83
C GLU A 240 -12.46 -8.03 -25.09
N MET A 241 -12.46 -6.77 -25.52
CA MET A 241 -13.33 -5.76 -24.92
C MET A 241 -14.82 -6.04 -25.18
N ASP A 242 -15.19 -6.56 -26.34
CA ASP A 242 -16.57 -6.96 -26.62
C ASP A 242 -17.02 -8.13 -25.69
N LYS A 243 -16.14 -9.11 -25.42
CA LYS A 243 -16.38 -10.13 -24.41
C LYS A 243 -16.57 -9.54 -23.02
N VAL A 244 -15.72 -8.57 -22.63
CA VAL A 244 -15.83 -7.90 -21.33
C VAL A 244 -17.15 -7.12 -21.23
N LYS A 245 -17.56 -6.41 -22.28
CA LYS A 245 -18.85 -5.68 -22.32
C LYS A 245 -20.04 -6.65 -22.21
N SER A 246 -19.99 -7.79 -22.91
CA SER A 246 -21.04 -8.82 -22.83
C SER A 246 -21.10 -9.43 -21.44
N PHE A 247 -19.95 -9.79 -20.85
CA PHE A 247 -19.86 -10.25 -19.48
C PHE A 247 -20.46 -9.24 -18.49
N MET A 248 -20.14 -7.96 -18.61
CA MET A 248 -20.69 -6.94 -17.72
C MET A 248 -22.22 -6.83 -17.81
N ARG A 249 -22.81 -7.07 -18.97
CA ARG A 249 -24.27 -7.09 -19.16
C ARG A 249 -24.91 -8.34 -18.61
N GLU A 250 -24.30 -9.51 -18.86
CA GLU A 250 -24.80 -10.82 -18.47
C GLU A 250 -24.78 -11.02 -16.94
N TYR A 251 -23.71 -10.53 -16.29
CA TYR A 251 -23.48 -10.74 -14.85
C TYR A 251 -23.76 -9.51 -13.98
N GLU A 252 -24.45 -8.49 -14.51
CA GLU A 252 -24.74 -7.24 -13.79
C GLU A 252 -25.51 -7.48 -12.48
N GLU A 253 -26.45 -8.41 -12.48
CA GLU A 253 -27.28 -8.78 -11.32
C GLU A 253 -26.74 -10.00 -10.52
N ASP A 254 -25.66 -10.63 -11.00
CA ASP A 254 -25.08 -11.77 -10.30
C ASP A 254 -24.39 -11.34 -9.00
N LYS A 255 -24.83 -11.94 -7.87
CA LYS A 255 -24.32 -11.61 -6.54
C LYS A 255 -22.81 -11.78 -6.38
N SER A 256 -22.20 -12.70 -7.12
CA SER A 256 -20.75 -12.96 -7.04
C SER A 256 -19.92 -11.91 -7.77
N TRP A 257 -20.53 -11.14 -8.69
CA TRP A 257 -19.91 -10.08 -9.49
C TRP A 257 -20.43 -8.69 -9.18
N SER A 258 -21.47 -8.58 -8.38
CA SER A 258 -22.18 -7.30 -8.07
C SER A 258 -21.31 -6.18 -7.52
N TRP A 259 -20.24 -6.50 -6.82
CA TRP A 259 -19.28 -5.51 -6.34
C TRP A 259 -18.14 -5.22 -7.33
N PHE A 260 -17.85 -6.17 -8.21
CA PHE A 260 -16.73 -6.11 -9.14
C PHE A 260 -17.07 -5.32 -10.40
N ILE A 261 -18.24 -5.55 -10.99
CA ILE A 261 -18.68 -4.93 -12.23
C ILE A 261 -18.76 -3.40 -12.13
N PRO A 262 -19.34 -2.80 -11.09
CA PRO A 262 -19.35 -1.34 -10.92
C PRO A 262 -17.95 -0.73 -10.90
N ILE A 263 -17.03 -1.34 -10.16
CA ILE A 263 -15.63 -0.88 -10.10
C ILE A 263 -14.94 -1.04 -11.46
N LEU A 264 -15.18 -2.17 -12.15
CA LEU A 264 -14.66 -2.40 -13.50
C LEU A 264 -15.18 -1.34 -14.49
N ARG A 265 -16.47 -0.98 -14.40
CA ARG A 265 -17.09 0.09 -15.21
C ARG A 265 -16.40 1.43 -14.96
N VAL A 266 -16.18 1.81 -13.71
CA VAL A 266 -15.43 3.03 -13.37
C VAL A 266 -14.04 3.01 -13.99
N LEU A 267 -13.29 1.91 -13.87
CA LEU A 267 -11.94 1.79 -14.44
C LEU A 267 -11.93 1.97 -15.97
N LEU A 268 -12.89 1.37 -16.68
CA LEU A 268 -12.99 1.43 -18.13
C LEU A 268 -13.47 2.81 -18.64
N THR A 269 -14.36 3.48 -17.90
CA THR A 269 -14.93 4.78 -18.28
C THR A 269 -14.03 5.95 -17.95
N THR A 270 -13.20 5.84 -16.88
CA THR A 270 -12.42 6.99 -16.38
C THR A 270 -10.92 6.82 -16.54
N GLY A 271 -10.44 5.61 -16.79
CA GLY A 271 -9.02 5.30 -16.85
C GLY A 271 -8.28 5.54 -15.53
N CYS A 272 -8.97 5.68 -14.40
CA CYS A 272 -8.37 5.90 -13.09
C CYS A 272 -7.55 4.67 -12.63
N ARG A 273 -6.73 4.84 -11.59
CA ARG A 273 -6.00 3.72 -10.99
C ARG A 273 -6.96 2.87 -10.15
N ILE A 274 -6.71 1.58 -10.07
CA ILE A 274 -7.52 0.66 -9.25
C ILE A 274 -7.65 1.14 -7.80
N SER A 275 -6.57 1.67 -7.20
CA SER A 275 -6.60 2.20 -5.83
C SER A 275 -7.50 3.44 -5.70
N GLU A 276 -7.63 4.23 -6.75
CA GLU A 276 -8.53 5.39 -6.82
C GLU A 276 -9.98 4.92 -6.92
N ALA A 277 -10.26 3.96 -7.82
CA ALA A 277 -11.62 3.43 -8.00
C ALA A 277 -12.16 2.75 -6.73
N VAL A 278 -11.41 1.81 -6.13
CA VAL A 278 -11.87 1.12 -4.91
C VAL A 278 -11.94 2.03 -3.69
N GLY A 279 -11.12 3.08 -3.64
CA GLY A 279 -11.07 4.05 -2.56
C GLY A 279 -11.89 5.31 -2.83
N MET A 280 -12.80 5.32 -3.81
CA MET A 280 -13.68 6.46 -4.11
C MET A 280 -14.54 6.81 -2.89
N ARG A 281 -14.42 8.05 -2.42
CA ARG A 281 -15.19 8.57 -1.28
C ARG A 281 -16.41 9.31 -1.76
N ILE A 282 -17.47 9.29 -0.97
CA ILE A 282 -18.68 10.06 -1.29
C ILE A 282 -18.39 11.55 -1.23
N ASP A 283 -17.59 12.00 -0.26
CA ASP A 283 -17.18 13.41 -0.09
C ASP A 283 -16.36 13.97 -1.27
N ASP A 284 -15.77 13.09 -2.10
CA ASP A 284 -15.03 13.50 -3.28
C ASP A 284 -15.94 13.72 -4.52
N LEU A 285 -17.25 13.45 -4.38
CA LEU A 285 -18.24 13.59 -5.47
C LEU A 285 -19.00 14.90 -5.37
N ASP A 286 -19.08 15.60 -6.49
CA ASP A 286 -19.97 16.73 -6.71
C ASP A 286 -21.17 16.22 -7.56
N PHE A 287 -22.34 16.13 -6.92
CA PHE A 287 -23.54 15.55 -7.52
C PHE A 287 -24.17 16.47 -8.56
N ASP A 288 -24.09 17.78 -8.37
CA ASP A 288 -24.72 18.78 -9.23
C ASP A 288 -23.97 18.86 -10.57
N GLU A 289 -22.65 18.93 -10.51
CA GLU A 289 -21.78 19.02 -11.66
C GLU A 289 -21.34 17.67 -12.22
N ARG A 290 -21.75 16.57 -11.56
CA ARG A 290 -21.36 15.19 -11.89
C ARG A 290 -19.84 15.05 -11.99
N ARG A 291 -19.12 15.50 -10.94
CA ARG A 291 -17.66 15.49 -10.87
C ARG A 291 -17.17 14.55 -9.80
N TRP A 292 -16.00 14.01 -10.04
CA TRP A 292 -15.23 13.26 -9.06
C TRP A 292 -13.85 13.89 -8.90
N ASN A 293 -13.55 14.37 -7.71
CA ASN A 293 -12.28 14.95 -7.32
C ASN A 293 -11.34 13.84 -6.84
N ILE A 294 -10.28 13.58 -7.57
CA ILE A 294 -9.36 12.48 -7.32
C ILE A 294 -8.07 13.01 -6.71
N LEU A 295 -7.73 12.52 -5.52
CA LEU A 295 -6.42 12.73 -4.93
C LEU A 295 -5.47 11.60 -5.36
N GLY A 296 -4.62 11.88 -6.35
CA GLY A 296 -3.68 10.92 -6.92
C GLY A 296 -2.39 10.76 -6.10
N LYS A 297 -1.50 9.92 -6.61
CA LYS A 297 -0.15 9.72 -6.03
C LYS A 297 0.60 11.06 -5.94
N GLY A 298 1.23 11.33 -4.80
CA GLY A 298 1.95 12.59 -4.56
C GLY A 298 1.05 13.77 -4.19
N LYS A 299 -0.20 13.51 -3.76
CA LYS A 299 -1.21 14.54 -3.39
C LYS A 299 -1.62 15.43 -4.57
N LYS A 300 -1.45 14.99 -5.81
CA LYS A 300 -1.92 15.73 -6.98
C LYS A 300 -3.42 15.52 -7.13
N GLN A 301 -4.15 16.61 -7.24
CA GLN A 301 -5.59 16.62 -7.46
C GLN A 301 -5.90 16.69 -8.96
N ARG A 302 -6.93 15.98 -9.37
CA ARG A 302 -7.56 16.13 -10.67
C ARG A 302 -9.07 15.89 -10.54
N THR A 303 -9.84 16.52 -11.40
CA THR A 303 -11.28 16.38 -11.44
C THR A 303 -11.69 15.68 -12.73
N LEU A 304 -12.53 14.67 -12.63
CA LEU A 304 -13.18 14.03 -13.77
C LEU A 304 -14.66 14.42 -13.78
N ARG A 305 -15.18 14.77 -14.97
CA ARG A 305 -16.59 15.10 -15.17
C ARG A 305 -17.26 13.99 -15.97
N PHE A 306 -18.42 13.50 -15.51
CA PHE A 306 -19.24 12.54 -16.22
C PHE A 306 -20.25 13.29 -17.09
N LEU A 307 -19.96 13.39 -18.39
CA LEU A 307 -20.75 14.19 -19.33
C LEU A 307 -22.14 13.59 -19.49
N LYS A 308 -23.17 14.43 -19.39
CA LYS A 308 -24.54 14.05 -19.69
C LYS A 308 -24.67 13.79 -21.20
N GLY A 309 -25.44 12.76 -21.58
CA GLY A 309 -25.62 12.36 -22.97
C GLY A 309 -24.53 11.43 -23.52
N ASP A 310 -23.40 11.25 -22.85
CA ASP A 310 -22.48 10.16 -23.17
C ASP A 310 -22.95 8.88 -22.48
N SER A 311 -23.38 7.90 -23.29
CA SER A 311 -23.99 6.66 -22.77
C SER A 311 -23.09 5.89 -21.76
N SER A 312 -21.78 5.93 -21.93
CA SER A 312 -20.83 5.29 -21.03
C SER A 312 -20.66 6.07 -19.73
N ALA A 313 -20.57 7.40 -19.82
CA ALA A 313 -20.46 8.28 -18.66
C ALA A 313 -21.76 8.27 -17.84
N ASP A 314 -22.93 8.33 -18.50
CA ASP A 314 -24.23 8.25 -17.85
C ASP A 314 -24.43 6.93 -17.11
N LYS A 315 -24.11 5.81 -17.76
CA LYS A 315 -24.22 4.49 -17.15
C LYS A 315 -23.27 4.35 -15.96
N CYS A 316 -22.06 4.86 -16.06
CA CYS A 316 -21.09 4.84 -14.96
C CYS A 316 -21.53 5.71 -13.79
N TRP A 317 -22.03 6.92 -14.04
CA TRP A 317 -22.52 7.82 -13.02
C TRP A 317 -23.76 7.26 -12.30
N ASN A 318 -24.72 6.73 -13.04
CA ASN A 318 -25.90 6.11 -12.47
C ASN A 318 -25.55 4.90 -11.58
N GLU A 319 -24.54 4.12 -11.97
CA GLU A 319 -24.02 3.03 -11.16
C GLU A 319 -23.42 3.53 -9.84
N ILE A 320 -22.63 4.62 -9.89
CA ILE A 320 -22.10 5.28 -8.69
C ILE A 320 -23.26 5.72 -7.78
N ILE A 321 -24.27 6.39 -8.34
CA ILE A 321 -25.45 6.86 -7.60
C ILE A 321 -26.22 5.70 -6.96
N LYS A 322 -26.44 4.60 -7.69
CA LYS A 322 -27.10 3.39 -7.18
C LYS A 322 -26.39 2.84 -5.94
N HIS A 323 -25.03 2.95 -5.88
CA HIS A 323 -24.26 2.43 -4.77
C HIS A 323 -24.25 3.35 -3.54
N ILE A 324 -24.63 4.61 -3.65
CA ILE A 324 -24.59 5.56 -2.54
C ILE A 324 -25.97 5.94 -2.00
N LYS A 325 -27.03 5.66 -2.73
CA LYS A 325 -28.41 5.92 -2.31
C LYS A 325 -29.06 4.66 -1.72
N ASP A 326 -29.91 4.85 -0.74
CA ASP A 326 -30.81 3.82 -0.23
C ASP A 326 -32.06 3.68 -1.14
N ASP A 327 -32.94 2.75 -0.77
CA ASP A 327 -34.19 2.49 -1.51
C ASP A 327 -35.13 3.71 -1.55
N ASN A 328 -34.96 4.68 -0.64
CA ASN A 328 -35.71 5.94 -0.59
C ASN A 328 -35.00 7.07 -1.36
N GLY A 329 -33.90 6.80 -2.05
CA GLY A 329 -33.12 7.78 -2.78
C GLY A 329 -32.25 8.71 -1.93
N LYS A 330 -32.18 8.48 -0.62
CA LYS A 330 -31.35 9.26 0.30
C LYS A 330 -29.89 8.76 0.26
N VAL A 331 -28.94 9.68 0.27
CA VAL A 331 -27.52 9.33 0.37
C VAL A 331 -27.25 8.64 1.71
N MET A 332 -26.68 7.44 1.64
CA MET A 332 -26.36 6.65 2.82
C MET A 332 -25.18 7.25 3.58
N ASP A 333 -25.22 7.19 4.91
CA ASP A 333 -24.10 7.60 5.79
C ASP A 333 -22.98 6.55 5.74
N LYS A 334 -22.12 6.67 4.72
CA LYS A 334 -20.95 5.82 4.50
C LYS A 334 -19.79 6.60 3.88
N GLU A 335 -18.57 6.17 4.16
CA GLU A 335 -17.36 6.87 3.72
C GLU A 335 -17.05 6.60 2.23
N TYR A 336 -17.26 5.36 1.78
CA TYR A 336 -16.84 4.91 0.44
C TYR A 336 -18.03 4.53 -0.43
N VAL A 337 -17.96 4.88 -1.70
CA VAL A 337 -18.95 4.47 -2.72
C VAL A 337 -19.04 2.95 -2.78
N PHE A 338 -17.89 2.27 -2.94
CA PHE A 338 -17.80 0.82 -3.00
C PHE A 338 -17.33 0.26 -1.66
N HIS A 339 -18.24 0.21 -0.68
CA HIS A 339 -17.94 -0.31 0.64
C HIS A 339 -17.85 -1.84 0.66
N PHE A 340 -17.00 -2.36 1.55
CA PHE A 340 -16.70 -3.78 1.62
C PHE A 340 -17.86 -4.59 2.19
N LYS A 341 -18.31 -5.62 1.45
CA LYS A 341 -19.29 -6.61 1.89
C LYS A 341 -18.58 -7.94 2.18
N ILE A 342 -18.88 -8.56 3.30
CA ILE A 342 -18.34 -9.85 3.69
C ILE A 342 -19.46 -10.83 3.97
N TRP A 343 -19.38 -12.00 3.38
CA TRP A 343 -20.25 -13.11 3.73
C TRP A 343 -19.79 -13.75 5.04
N ARG A 344 -20.66 -13.80 6.04
CA ARG A 344 -20.43 -14.55 7.28
C ARG A 344 -21.15 -15.90 7.18
N LYS A 345 -20.39 -16.98 7.37
CA LYS A 345 -20.99 -18.29 7.50
C LYS A 345 -21.89 -18.31 8.76
N PRO A 346 -23.05 -19.02 8.73
CA PRO A 346 -23.80 -19.29 9.93
C PRO A 346 -22.90 -19.92 11.00
N ASN A 347 -23.23 -19.72 12.27
CA ASN A 347 -22.59 -20.47 13.36
C ASN A 347 -22.96 -21.96 13.28
N GLN A 348 -22.36 -22.79 14.14
CA GLN A 348 -22.62 -24.25 14.18
C GLN A 348 -24.13 -24.61 14.33
N ASN A 349 -24.95 -23.67 14.84
CA ASN A 349 -26.39 -23.84 14.99
C ASN A 349 -27.20 -23.24 13.82
N GLY A 350 -26.56 -22.93 12.68
CA GLY A 350 -27.22 -22.37 11.50
C GLY A 350 -27.70 -20.93 11.62
N ARG A 351 -27.39 -20.23 12.74
CA ARG A 351 -27.83 -18.86 13.00
C ARG A 351 -26.74 -17.83 12.70
N GLY A 352 -27.14 -16.64 12.27
CA GLY A 352 -26.24 -15.48 12.11
C GLY A 352 -25.40 -15.48 10.83
N GLY A 353 -25.70 -16.32 9.84
CA GLY A 353 -25.13 -16.26 8.50
C GLY A 353 -25.74 -15.11 7.70
N GLY A 354 -24.97 -14.57 6.74
CA GLY A 354 -25.46 -13.52 5.84
C GLY A 354 -24.39 -12.55 5.42
N TRP A 355 -24.77 -11.64 4.52
CA TRP A 355 -23.92 -10.53 4.11
C TRP A 355 -23.84 -9.49 5.21
N LYS A 356 -22.61 -9.10 5.58
CA LYS A 356 -22.35 -7.95 6.46
C LYS A 356 -21.64 -6.86 5.68
N GLU A 357 -22.19 -5.68 5.69
CA GLU A 357 -21.59 -4.49 5.11
C GLU A 357 -20.66 -3.82 6.13
N LEU A 358 -19.47 -3.45 5.66
CA LEU A 358 -18.50 -2.68 6.43
C LEU A 358 -18.40 -1.30 5.79
N ILE A 359 -19.34 -0.41 6.12
CA ILE A 359 -19.54 0.90 5.48
C ILE A 359 -18.32 1.83 5.57
N GLN A 360 -17.46 1.64 6.57
CA GLN A 360 -16.21 2.40 6.73
C GLN A 360 -14.99 1.70 6.10
N LYS A 361 -15.20 0.71 5.23
CA LYS A 361 -14.13 -0.03 4.59
C LYS A 361 -14.42 -0.30 3.12
N HIS A 362 -13.52 0.12 2.26
CA HIS A 362 -13.59 -0.19 0.82
C HIS A 362 -12.99 -1.56 0.51
N TYR A 363 -13.25 -2.08 -0.69
CA TYR A 363 -12.58 -3.25 -1.22
C TYR A 363 -11.08 -3.00 -1.37
N ASN A 364 -10.26 -4.02 -1.13
CA ASN A 364 -8.82 -3.89 -1.36
C ASN A 364 -8.45 -4.17 -2.82
N THR A 365 -7.37 -3.56 -3.28
CA THR A 365 -6.88 -3.74 -4.66
C THR A 365 -6.51 -5.18 -4.98
N SER A 366 -6.02 -5.95 -3.99
CA SER A 366 -5.67 -7.35 -4.16
C SER A 366 -6.90 -8.22 -4.43
N GLY A 367 -8.00 -8.02 -3.68
CA GLY A 367 -9.26 -8.72 -3.91
C GLY A 367 -9.80 -8.48 -5.32
N PHE A 368 -9.77 -7.22 -5.77
CA PHE A 368 -10.17 -6.88 -7.14
C PHE A 368 -9.25 -7.54 -8.17
N GLN A 369 -7.93 -7.57 -7.95
CA GLN A 369 -6.98 -8.23 -8.85
C GLN A 369 -7.24 -9.73 -8.98
N HIS A 370 -7.59 -10.41 -7.88
CA HIS A 370 -7.96 -11.84 -7.94
C HIS A 370 -9.24 -12.04 -8.76
N LYS A 371 -10.28 -11.26 -8.47
CA LYS A 371 -11.54 -11.36 -9.21
C LYS A 371 -11.39 -10.99 -10.69
N PHE A 372 -10.51 -10.04 -11.01
CA PHE A 372 -10.16 -9.71 -12.39
C PHE A 372 -9.51 -10.90 -13.12
N LYS A 373 -8.62 -11.64 -12.44
CA LYS A 373 -8.04 -12.86 -13.01
C LYS A 373 -9.08 -13.97 -13.23
N ASP A 374 -10.07 -14.08 -12.35
CA ASP A 374 -11.18 -15.01 -12.54
C ASP A 374 -11.96 -14.66 -13.81
N MET A 375 -12.28 -13.38 -14.03
CA MET A 375 -12.91 -12.89 -15.26
C MET A 375 -12.06 -13.21 -16.50
N VAL A 376 -10.75 -12.89 -16.46
CA VAL A 376 -9.82 -13.15 -17.57
C VAL A 376 -9.80 -14.63 -17.94
N LYS A 377 -9.77 -15.51 -16.93
CA LYS A 377 -9.81 -16.97 -17.13
C LYS A 377 -11.15 -17.44 -17.70
N MET A 378 -12.26 -16.96 -17.14
CA MET A 378 -13.61 -17.33 -17.55
C MET A 378 -13.88 -16.94 -19.00
N LEU A 379 -13.48 -15.74 -19.42
CA LEU A 379 -13.68 -15.24 -20.78
C LEU A 379 -12.59 -15.69 -21.77
N LYS A 380 -11.64 -16.51 -21.32
CA LYS A 380 -10.48 -16.96 -22.12
C LYS A 380 -9.76 -15.79 -22.79
N LEU A 381 -9.47 -14.72 -22.02
CA LEU A 381 -8.71 -13.57 -22.46
C LEU A 381 -7.21 -13.82 -22.31
N ASN A 382 -6.38 -12.90 -22.81
CA ASN A 382 -4.95 -12.95 -22.60
C ASN A 382 -4.61 -13.03 -21.09
N PRO A 383 -3.97 -14.12 -20.61
CA PRO A 383 -3.69 -14.32 -19.17
C PRO A 383 -2.72 -13.28 -18.57
N LYS A 384 -2.03 -12.52 -19.40
CA LYS A 384 -1.12 -11.42 -18.99
C LYS A 384 -1.87 -10.11 -18.71
N LEU A 385 -3.17 -10.03 -18.99
CA LEU A 385 -3.99 -8.88 -18.64
C LEU A 385 -4.08 -8.68 -17.13
N THR A 386 -4.01 -7.44 -16.72
CA THR A 386 -4.15 -7.00 -15.33
C THR A 386 -5.16 -5.86 -15.27
N PRO A 387 -5.70 -5.47 -14.11
CA PRO A 387 -6.61 -4.31 -14.02
C PRO A 387 -6.04 -3.02 -14.63
N HIS A 388 -4.73 -2.89 -14.71
CA HIS A 388 -4.10 -1.74 -15.38
C HIS A 388 -4.35 -1.73 -16.90
N ALA A 389 -4.75 -2.86 -17.48
CA ALA A 389 -5.19 -2.93 -18.87
C ALA A 389 -6.43 -2.08 -19.15
N CYS A 390 -7.33 -1.90 -18.17
CA CYS A 390 -8.48 -1.00 -18.29
C CYS A 390 -8.03 0.44 -18.53
N ARG A 391 -7.05 0.91 -17.74
CA ARG A 391 -6.50 2.26 -17.90
C ARG A 391 -5.77 2.44 -19.24
N ARG A 392 -5.05 1.40 -19.68
CA ARG A 392 -4.39 1.43 -21.00
C ARG A 392 -5.40 1.51 -22.12
N TYR A 393 -6.44 0.69 -22.07
CA TYR A 393 -7.53 0.71 -23.02
C TYR A 393 -8.18 2.10 -23.09
N PHE A 394 -8.50 2.69 -21.94
CA PHE A 394 -9.03 4.06 -21.86
C PHE A 394 -8.09 5.08 -22.51
N ILE A 395 -6.78 5.04 -22.19
CA ILE A 395 -5.79 5.95 -22.76
C ILE A 395 -5.76 5.82 -24.29
N THR A 396 -5.66 4.60 -24.81
CA THR A 396 -5.64 4.34 -26.26
C THR A 396 -6.90 4.86 -26.93
N HIS A 397 -8.07 4.58 -26.35
CA HIS A 397 -9.35 5.05 -26.87
C HIS A 397 -9.48 6.58 -26.83
N MET A 398 -9.02 7.23 -25.77
CA MET A 398 -9.03 8.70 -25.68
C MET A 398 -8.05 9.35 -26.66
N LEU A 399 -6.88 8.74 -26.88
CA LEU A 399 -5.95 9.23 -27.91
C LEU A 399 -6.58 9.18 -29.30
N LEU A 400 -7.31 8.10 -29.63
CA LEU A 400 -8.06 8.02 -30.89
C LEU A 400 -9.13 9.11 -30.98
N LYS A 401 -9.94 9.27 -29.93
CA LYS A 401 -10.99 10.31 -29.89
C LYS A 401 -10.50 11.75 -29.93
N THR A 402 -9.27 11.99 -29.48
CA THR A 402 -8.67 13.34 -29.40
C THR A 402 -7.61 13.58 -30.47
N ASN A 403 -7.60 12.76 -31.53
CA ASN A 403 -6.61 12.84 -32.61
C ASN A 403 -5.16 12.92 -32.11
N GLY A 404 -4.84 12.10 -31.10
CA GLY A 404 -3.48 12.00 -30.54
C GLY A 404 -3.10 13.11 -29.57
N ASN A 405 -4.04 13.86 -28.98
CA ASN A 405 -3.74 14.93 -28.04
C ASN A 405 -3.20 14.37 -26.71
N ILE A 406 -1.88 14.08 -26.68
CA ILE A 406 -1.18 13.51 -25.52
C ILE A 406 -1.28 14.38 -24.26
N PRO A 407 -1.08 15.73 -24.33
CA PRO A 407 -1.21 16.58 -23.14
C PRO A 407 -2.59 16.49 -22.49
N LEU A 408 -3.65 16.54 -23.27
CA LEU A 408 -5.03 16.43 -22.78
C LEU A 408 -5.27 15.07 -22.11
N VAL A 409 -4.88 13.97 -22.76
CA VAL A 409 -5.07 12.63 -22.22
C VAL A 409 -4.22 12.43 -20.96
N SER A 410 -3.00 12.97 -20.92
CA SER A 410 -2.13 12.92 -19.72
C SER A 410 -2.77 13.64 -18.53
N GLN A 411 -3.39 14.79 -18.75
CA GLN A 411 -4.12 15.55 -17.74
C GLN A 411 -5.32 14.76 -17.21
N ILE A 412 -6.14 14.21 -18.10
CA ILE A 412 -7.33 13.42 -17.72
C ILE A 412 -6.95 12.23 -16.84
N VAL A 413 -5.93 11.47 -17.24
CA VAL A 413 -5.53 10.28 -16.48
C VAL A 413 -4.59 10.60 -15.29
N GLY A 414 -4.05 11.81 -15.19
CA GLY A 414 -3.14 12.23 -14.13
C GLY A 414 -1.78 11.51 -14.21
N HIS A 415 -1.15 11.53 -15.38
CA HIS A 415 0.24 11.12 -15.56
C HIS A 415 1.18 12.27 -15.22
N GLU A 416 2.31 11.97 -14.59
CA GLU A 416 3.33 12.97 -14.22
C GLU A 416 4.16 13.41 -15.43
N SER A 417 4.35 12.52 -16.40
CA SER A 417 5.04 12.84 -17.63
C SER A 417 4.23 12.37 -18.85
N TRP A 418 4.23 13.17 -19.89
CA TRP A 418 3.61 12.86 -21.18
C TRP A 418 4.31 11.68 -21.88
N GLU A 419 5.56 11.42 -21.58
CA GLU A 419 6.32 10.26 -22.07
C GLU A 419 5.64 8.93 -21.74
N MET A 420 4.99 8.86 -20.56
CA MET A 420 4.23 7.67 -20.18
C MET A 420 3.03 7.41 -21.10
N VAL A 421 2.42 8.46 -21.66
CA VAL A 421 1.33 8.34 -22.64
C VAL A 421 1.90 8.08 -24.04
N HIS A 422 3.05 8.65 -24.36
CA HIS A 422 3.70 8.46 -25.66
C HIS A 422 4.04 6.99 -25.96
N HIS A 423 4.27 6.16 -24.93
CA HIS A 423 4.44 4.72 -25.12
C HIS A 423 3.20 4.03 -25.72
N TYR A 424 2.01 4.60 -25.53
CA TYR A 424 0.77 4.05 -26.09
C TYR A 424 0.56 4.47 -27.55
N THR A 425 1.04 5.64 -27.96
CA THR A 425 0.98 6.07 -29.36
C THR A 425 1.82 5.21 -30.28
N LYS A 426 2.98 4.71 -29.79
CA LYS A 426 3.84 3.80 -30.57
C LYS A 426 3.19 2.45 -30.89
N SER A 427 2.31 1.95 -30.04
CA SER A 427 1.54 0.73 -30.33
C SER A 427 0.41 0.97 -31.32
N MET A 428 -0.22 2.16 -31.30
CA MET A 428 -1.27 2.55 -32.23
C MET A 428 -0.74 2.72 -33.66
N ILE A 429 0.41 3.38 -33.81
CA ILE A 429 1.04 3.61 -35.14
C ILE A 429 1.34 2.28 -35.85
N LYS A 430 1.59 1.20 -35.12
CA LYS A 430 1.85 -0.11 -35.73
C LYS A 430 0.60 -0.82 -36.26
N GLU A 431 -0.58 -0.57 -35.70
CA GLU A 431 -1.84 -1.21 -36.13
C GLU A 431 -2.56 -0.38 -37.21
N ASP A 432 -2.51 0.95 -37.16
CA ASP A 432 -3.25 1.83 -38.07
C ASP A 432 -2.45 2.29 -39.29
N THR A 433 -1.11 2.25 -39.25
CA THR A 433 -0.27 2.74 -40.39
C THR A 433 -0.30 1.80 -41.60
N VAL A 434 -0.76 0.56 -41.41
CA VAL A 434 -0.91 -0.42 -42.52
C VAL A 434 -2.24 -0.24 -43.24
N MET A 435 -3.23 0.47 -42.66
CA MET A 435 -4.58 0.63 -43.22
C MET A 435 -4.78 1.96 -43.95
N THR A 436 -3.88 2.93 -43.86
CA THR A 436 -4.04 4.26 -44.46
C THR A 436 -3.12 4.56 -45.65
N LEU A 437 -2.35 3.58 -46.10
CA LEU A 437 -1.62 3.66 -47.36
C LEU A 437 -2.37 2.92 -48.46
N ASP A 438 -3.64 3.34 -48.71
CA ASP A 438 -4.31 3.10 -49.99
C ASP A 438 -3.81 4.18 -50.95
N ILE A 439 -2.73 3.88 -51.64
CA ILE A 439 -2.25 4.69 -52.78
C ILE A 439 -3.00 4.18 -53.99
N SER A 440 -4.17 4.72 -54.20
CA SER A 440 -4.85 4.68 -55.53
C SER A 440 -4.33 5.81 -56.39
#